data_80b96deafaeab4e490f7e4744285346c
#
_entry.id   80b96deafaeab4e490f7e4744285346c
#
_cell.length_a   1.000
_cell.length_b   1.000
_cell.length_c   1.000
_cell.angle_alpha   90.00
_cell.angle_beta   90.00
_cell.angle_gamma   90.00
#
_symmetry.space_group_name_H-M   'P 1'
#
loop_
_entity.id
_entity.type
_entity.pdbx_description
1 polymer ?
#
loop_
_entity_poly.entity_id
_entity_poly.type
_entity_poly.pdbx_seq_one_letter_code
_entity_poly.pdbx_strand_id
1 'polypeptide(L)'
;GTLSLIADCSSGIEPLFAIAYKRLVLETELYEINLYFLETARQRGFYSQELIERVSKKGSLRGFGEIPDDVKKIFVTSHEISPEAHIEVQAAFQDFTDNAVSKTINLKHRATRNDVAGAFLLAYEKGCKGITVFRYGSKPGTLVKLDEVD
;
A
#
# COMPACT_ATOMS: atom_id res chain seq x y z
N GLY A 1 -5.63 11.30 -2.75
CA GLY A 1 -4.29 11.75 -2.41
C GLY A 1 -4.26 12.73 -1.25
N THR A 2 -3.83 13.97 -1.48
CA THR A 2 -3.63 14.97 -0.41
C THR A 2 -4.87 15.23 0.44
N LEU A 3 -6.06 15.26 -0.15
CA LEU A 3 -7.31 15.47 0.61
C LEU A 3 -7.60 14.33 1.59
N SER A 4 -7.28 13.09 1.24
CA SER A 4 -7.46 11.96 2.16
C SER A 4 -6.53 12.03 3.37
N LEU A 5 -5.32 12.54 3.20
CA LEU A 5 -4.38 12.79 4.30
C LEU A 5 -4.89 13.89 5.24
N ILE A 6 -5.48 14.96 4.69
CA ILE A 6 -6.07 16.04 5.50
C ILE A 6 -7.30 15.56 6.27
N ALA A 7 -8.11 14.70 5.64
CA ALA A 7 -9.33 14.15 6.22
C ALA A 7 -9.11 12.92 7.11
N ASP A 8 -7.87 12.45 7.23
CA ASP A 8 -7.49 11.22 7.95
C ASP A 8 -8.37 10.01 7.55
N CYS A 9 -8.49 9.78 6.25
CA CYS A 9 -9.26 8.68 5.68
C CYS A 9 -8.50 7.97 4.55
N SER A 10 -9.02 6.81 4.13
CA SER A 10 -8.44 6.05 3.02
C SER A 10 -8.45 6.85 1.70
N SER A 11 -7.43 6.67 0.87
CA SER A 11 -7.30 7.34 -0.42
C SER A 11 -8.13 6.63 -1.51
N GLY A 12 -9.44 6.84 -1.50
CA GLY A 12 -10.34 6.20 -2.45
C GLY A 12 -10.27 4.68 -2.36
N ILE A 13 -10.05 4.02 -3.50
CA ILE A 13 -9.92 2.55 -3.60
C ILE A 13 -8.46 2.07 -3.51
N GLU A 14 -7.52 2.95 -3.13
CA GLU A 14 -6.13 2.55 -2.97
C GLU A 14 -5.93 1.82 -1.65
N PRO A 15 -5.19 0.70 -1.63
CA PRO A 15 -4.78 0.06 -0.39
C PRO A 15 -3.73 0.89 0.34
N LEU A 16 -3.49 0.58 1.60
CA LEU A 16 -2.44 1.22 2.38
C LEU A 16 -1.07 1.00 1.70
N PHE A 17 -0.28 2.05 1.60
CA PHE A 17 1.09 1.94 1.09
C PHE A 17 2.00 1.28 2.12
N ALA A 18 1.87 1.67 3.38
CA ALA A 18 2.55 1.09 4.54
C ALA A 18 1.65 1.17 5.78
N ILE A 19 1.84 0.25 6.73
CA ILE A 19 1.11 0.23 8.01
C ILE A 19 1.69 1.26 8.98
N ALA A 20 3.00 1.39 8.99
CA ALA A 20 3.73 2.44 9.69
C ALA A 20 4.94 2.83 8.86
N TYR A 21 5.36 4.09 8.95
CA TYR A 21 6.51 4.60 8.21
C TYR A 21 7.13 5.79 8.92
N LYS A 22 8.40 6.05 8.59
CA LYS A 22 9.09 7.26 9.02
C LYS A 22 8.88 8.36 8.00
N ARG A 23 8.52 9.54 8.48
CA ARG A 23 8.45 10.77 7.71
C ARG A 23 9.48 11.75 8.22
N LEU A 24 10.30 12.28 7.33
CA LEU A 24 11.24 13.34 7.67
C LEU A 24 10.56 14.70 7.42
N VAL A 25 10.40 15.48 8.49
CA VAL A 25 9.84 16.84 8.43
C VAL A 25 10.84 17.78 9.11
N LEU A 26 11.43 18.70 8.36
CA LEU A 26 12.41 19.68 8.87
C LEU A 26 13.49 19.02 9.76
N GLU A 27 14.13 17.96 9.24
CA GLU A 27 15.16 17.16 9.93
C GLU A 27 14.69 16.37 11.15
N THR A 28 13.39 16.38 11.46
CA THR A 28 12.80 15.59 12.55
C THR A 28 12.16 14.32 11.99
N GLU A 29 12.56 13.15 12.51
CA GLU A 29 11.92 11.87 12.19
C GLU A 29 10.59 11.76 12.96
N LEU A 30 9.48 11.70 12.23
CA LEU A 30 8.16 11.41 12.78
C LEU A 30 7.74 10.00 12.35
N TYR A 31 7.20 9.24 13.29
CA TYR A 31 6.58 7.95 13.01
C TYR A 31 5.10 8.18 12.76
N GLU A 32 4.65 7.83 11.56
CA GLU A 32 3.23 7.75 11.23
C GLU A 32 2.82 6.28 11.26
N ILE A 33 1.70 5.99 11.92
CA ILE A 33 1.16 4.64 12.06
C ILE A 33 -0.33 4.64 11.77
N ASN A 34 -0.81 3.59 11.10
CA ASN A 34 -2.23 3.40 10.92
C ASN A 34 -2.93 3.25 12.27
N LEU A 35 -3.88 4.15 12.57
CA LEU A 35 -4.54 4.22 13.87
C LEU A 35 -5.35 2.97 14.19
N TYR A 36 -6.01 2.38 13.18
CA TYR A 36 -6.77 1.13 13.37
C TYR A 36 -5.87 -0.06 13.70
N PHE A 37 -4.67 -0.11 13.10
CA PHE A 37 -3.68 -1.12 13.47
C PHE A 37 -3.19 -0.91 14.90
N LEU A 38 -2.87 0.32 15.29
CA LEU A 38 -2.42 0.67 16.63
C LEU A 38 -3.47 0.30 17.68
N GLU A 39 -4.73 0.61 17.44
CA GLU A 39 -5.85 0.27 18.30
C GLU A 39 -6.04 -1.25 18.40
N THR A 40 -6.01 -1.95 17.28
CA THR A 40 -6.09 -3.42 17.23
C THR A 40 -4.96 -4.06 18.03
N ALA A 41 -3.73 -3.55 17.90
CA ALA A 41 -2.57 -4.06 18.64
C ALA A 41 -2.73 -3.91 20.16
N ARG A 42 -3.26 -2.77 20.60
CA ARG A 42 -3.55 -2.51 22.02
C ARG A 42 -4.67 -3.39 22.56
N GLN A 43 -5.78 -3.46 21.86
CA GLN A 43 -6.94 -4.26 22.27
C GLN A 43 -6.63 -5.76 22.33
N ARG A 44 -5.79 -6.25 21.43
CA ARG A 44 -5.42 -7.67 21.36
C ARG A 44 -4.13 -8.01 22.12
N GLY A 45 -3.52 -7.05 22.78
CA GLY A 45 -2.44 -7.26 23.73
C GLY A 45 -1.07 -7.57 23.14
N PHE A 46 -0.84 -7.32 21.83
CA PHE A 46 0.49 -7.51 21.20
C PHE A 46 1.22 -6.18 20.93
N TYR A 47 0.70 -5.05 21.41
CA TYR A 47 1.36 -3.76 21.28
C TYR A 47 2.66 -3.70 22.09
N SER A 48 3.74 -3.26 21.43
CA SER A 48 4.95 -2.78 22.08
C SER A 48 5.61 -1.69 21.23
N GLN A 49 6.35 -0.79 21.86
CA GLN A 49 7.07 0.27 21.15
C GLN A 49 8.10 -0.35 20.17
N GLU A 50 8.79 -1.41 20.58
CA GLU A 50 9.74 -2.14 19.74
C GLU A 50 9.07 -2.73 18.49
N LEU A 51 7.88 -3.32 18.63
CA LEU A 51 7.12 -3.82 17.48
C LEU A 51 6.80 -2.71 16.50
N ILE A 52 6.34 -1.56 16.99
CA ILE A 52 6.00 -0.41 16.13
C ILE A 52 7.22 0.09 15.37
N GLU A 53 8.38 0.20 16.00
CA GLU A 53 9.62 0.61 15.34
C GLU A 53 10.05 -0.39 14.26
N ARG A 54 9.92 -1.70 14.51
CA ARG A 54 10.22 -2.75 13.52
C ARG A 54 9.23 -2.71 12.35
N VAL A 55 7.94 -2.54 12.62
CA VAL A 55 6.91 -2.38 11.59
C VAL A 55 7.15 -1.11 10.76
N SER A 56 7.57 0.00 11.38
CA SER A 56 7.86 1.26 10.67
C SER A 56 9.07 1.16 9.73
N LYS A 57 10.05 0.33 10.05
CA LYS A 57 11.20 0.06 9.16
C LYS A 57 10.79 -0.78 7.96
N LYS A 58 9.91 -1.76 8.16
CA LYS A 58 9.46 -2.69 7.11
C LYS A 58 8.24 -2.19 6.34
N GLY A 59 7.37 -1.40 6.96
CA GLY A 59 6.14 -0.86 6.40
C GLY A 59 5.00 -1.88 6.30
N SER A 60 5.25 -3.17 6.48
CA SER A 60 4.27 -4.25 6.39
C SER A 60 4.31 -5.15 7.61
N LEU A 61 3.25 -5.97 7.81
CA LEU A 61 3.17 -6.92 8.94
C LEU A 61 3.71 -8.32 8.58
N ARG A 62 4.15 -8.52 7.36
CA ARG A 62 4.62 -9.82 6.88
C ARG A 62 5.87 -10.28 7.64
N GLY A 63 5.87 -11.53 8.12
CA GLY A 63 7.01 -12.13 8.82
C GLY A 63 7.11 -11.80 10.32
N PHE A 64 6.17 -11.04 10.89
CA PHE A 64 6.10 -10.84 12.33
C PHE A 64 5.32 -11.98 12.99
N GLY A 65 6.03 -12.88 13.70
CA GLY A 65 5.40 -14.05 14.34
C GLY A 65 4.49 -13.70 15.51
N GLU A 66 4.75 -12.58 16.18
CA GLU A 66 3.98 -12.08 17.32
C GLU A 66 2.63 -11.45 16.93
N ILE A 67 2.43 -11.11 15.64
CA ILE A 67 1.16 -10.56 15.15
C ILE A 67 0.27 -11.69 14.68
N PRO A 68 -0.99 -11.76 15.15
CA PRO A 68 -1.93 -12.79 14.73
C PRO A 68 -2.19 -12.79 13.22
N ASP A 69 -2.37 -13.96 12.63
CA ASP A 69 -2.52 -14.10 11.16
C ASP A 69 -3.79 -13.47 10.61
N ASP A 70 -4.86 -13.44 11.38
CA ASP A 70 -6.10 -12.75 11.02
C ASP A 70 -5.90 -11.22 10.93
N VAL A 71 -5.06 -10.64 11.80
CA VAL A 71 -4.67 -9.23 11.72
C VAL A 71 -3.83 -8.97 10.48
N LYS A 72 -2.83 -9.81 10.19
CA LYS A 72 -2.00 -9.69 8.98
C LYS A 72 -2.83 -9.77 7.69
N LYS A 73 -3.92 -10.53 7.66
CA LYS A 73 -4.83 -10.63 6.52
C LYS A 73 -5.66 -9.36 6.27
N ILE A 74 -5.94 -8.60 7.32
CA ILE A 74 -6.70 -7.34 7.22
C ILE A 74 -5.78 -6.18 6.82
N PHE A 75 -4.64 -6.08 7.47
CA PHE A 75 -3.69 -4.98 7.26
C PHE A 75 -2.65 -5.32 6.18
N VAL A 76 -3.12 -5.55 4.96
CA VAL A 76 -2.29 -5.82 3.79
C VAL A 76 -1.89 -4.51 3.11
N THR A 77 -0.64 -4.41 2.69
CA THR A 77 -0.13 -3.22 1.99
C THR A 77 -0.20 -3.37 0.48
N SER A 78 -0.10 -2.26 -0.24
CA SER A 78 -0.17 -2.22 -1.71
C SER A 78 0.85 -3.12 -2.40
N HIS A 79 2.04 -3.31 -1.81
CA HIS A 79 3.10 -4.15 -2.37
C HIS A 79 2.90 -5.66 -2.12
N GLU A 80 1.99 -6.01 -1.22
CA GLU A 80 1.63 -7.40 -0.91
C GLU A 80 0.47 -7.90 -1.79
N ILE A 81 -0.23 -6.98 -2.45
CA ILE A 81 -1.35 -7.26 -3.37
C ILE A 81 -0.79 -7.48 -4.77
N SER A 82 -1.30 -8.50 -5.49
CA SER A 82 -0.84 -8.76 -6.85
C SER A 82 -1.31 -7.68 -7.84
N PRO A 83 -0.58 -7.43 -8.94
CA PRO A 83 -1.00 -6.51 -9.98
C PRO A 83 -2.39 -6.82 -10.53
N GLU A 84 -2.71 -8.10 -10.68
CA GLU A 84 -4.00 -8.58 -11.15
C GLU A 84 -5.13 -8.16 -10.20
N ALA A 85 -4.96 -8.36 -8.89
CA ALA A 85 -5.95 -7.99 -7.89
C ALA A 85 -6.15 -6.46 -7.82
N HIS A 86 -5.08 -5.67 -8.01
CA HIS A 86 -5.20 -4.22 -8.16
C HIS A 86 -6.09 -3.85 -9.36
N ILE A 87 -5.90 -4.51 -10.52
CA ILE A 87 -6.64 -4.25 -11.74
C ILE A 87 -8.11 -4.71 -11.58
N GLU A 88 -8.35 -5.85 -10.95
CA GLU A 88 -9.70 -6.35 -10.70
C GLU A 88 -10.52 -5.40 -9.82
N VAL A 89 -9.92 -4.84 -8.77
CA VAL A 89 -10.58 -3.80 -7.97
C VAL A 89 -10.89 -2.57 -8.82
N GLN A 90 -9.96 -2.11 -9.65
CA GLN A 90 -10.19 -0.97 -10.54
C GLN A 90 -11.33 -1.24 -11.53
N ALA A 91 -11.34 -2.42 -12.16
CA ALA A 91 -12.36 -2.83 -13.12
C ALA A 91 -13.75 -2.90 -12.48
N ALA A 92 -13.85 -3.49 -11.27
CA ALA A 92 -15.11 -3.57 -10.54
C ALA A 92 -15.75 -2.18 -10.26
N PHE A 93 -14.94 -1.15 -10.02
CA PHE A 93 -15.43 0.22 -9.90
C PHE A 93 -15.69 0.87 -11.28
N GLN A 94 -14.91 0.50 -12.31
CA GLN A 94 -15.10 1.02 -13.65
C GLN A 94 -16.45 0.61 -14.27
N ASP A 95 -16.97 -0.56 -13.94
CA ASP A 95 -18.27 -1.05 -14.42
C ASP A 95 -19.43 -0.13 -14.01
N PHE A 96 -19.26 0.65 -12.96
CA PHE A 96 -20.27 1.58 -12.42
C PHE A 96 -19.86 3.05 -12.51
N THR A 97 -18.84 3.37 -13.32
CA THR A 97 -18.30 4.74 -13.42
C THR A 97 -18.14 5.14 -14.89
N ASP A 98 -18.78 6.25 -15.29
CA ASP A 98 -18.70 6.76 -16.67
C ASP A 98 -17.29 7.30 -16.98
N ASN A 99 -16.67 8.01 -16.06
CA ASN A 99 -15.30 8.49 -16.20
C ASN A 99 -14.27 7.38 -15.90
N ALA A 100 -13.00 7.61 -16.25
CA ALA A 100 -11.93 6.71 -15.89
C ALA A 100 -11.74 6.66 -14.36
N VAL A 101 -11.58 5.45 -13.83
CA VAL A 101 -11.25 5.22 -12.43
C VAL A 101 -9.74 5.35 -12.23
N SER A 102 -9.32 6.21 -11.31
CA SER A 102 -7.91 6.37 -10.95
C SER A 102 -7.49 5.35 -9.90
N LYS A 103 -6.56 4.50 -10.26
CA LYS A 103 -5.93 3.56 -9.34
C LYS A 103 -4.51 3.24 -9.76
N THR A 104 -3.60 3.16 -8.78
CA THR A 104 -2.22 2.75 -9.00
C THR A 104 -2.06 1.24 -8.89
N ILE A 105 -1.43 0.65 -9.91
CA ILE A 105 -0.96 -0.73 -9.88
C ILE A 105 0.47 -0.71 -9.35
N ASN A 106 0.63 -1.15 -8.10
CA ASN A 106 1.92 -1.14 -7.42
C ASN A 106 2.71 -2.40 -7.79
N LEU A 107 3.85 -2.22 -8.42
CA LEU A 107 4.75 -3.29 -8.84
C LEU A 107 5.98 -3.33 -7.94
N LYS A 108 6.48 -4.54 -7.69
CA LYS A 108 7.71 -4.77 -6.94
C LYS A 108 8.92 -4.21 -7.66
N HIS A 109 10.02 -3.98 -6.93
CA HIS A 109 11.29 -3.49 -7.51
C HIS A 109 11.79 -4.38 -8.66
N ARG A 110 11.65 -5.70 -8.56
CA ARG A 110 12.07 -6.68 -9.56
C ARG A 110 11.15 -6.82 -10.78
N ALA A 111 10.03 -6.08 -10.81
CA ALA A 111 9.09 -6.16 -11.94
C ALA A 111 9.76 -5.78 -13.26
N THR A 112 9.52 -6.59 -14.27
CA THR A 112 10.07 -6.48 -15.62
C THR A 112 9.20 -5.63 -16.54
N ARG A 113 9.69 -5.36 -17.76
CA ARG A 113 8.88 -4.73 -18.81
C ARG A 113 7.68 -5.58 -19.20
N ASN A 114 7.82 -6.91 -19.14
CA ASN A 114 6.72 -7.84 -19.46
C ASN A 114 5.62 -7.77 -18.39
N ASP A 115 5.97 -7.62 -17.11
CA ASP A 115 4.99 -7.45 -16.04
C ASP A 115 4.19 -6.14 -16.23
N VAL A 116 4.88 -5.07 -16.62
CA VAL A 116 4.21 -3.80 -16.97
C VAL A 116 3.29 -3.97 -18.18
N ALA A 117 3.77 -4.59 -19.27
CA ALA A 117 2.97 -4.83 -20.47
C ALA A 117 1.76 -5.70 -20.16
N GLY A 118 1.93 -6.76 -19.36
CA GLY A 118 0.83 -7.62 -18.89
C GLY A 118 -0.23 -6.84 -18.10
N ALA A 119 0.19 -5.92 -17.22
CA ALA A 119 -0.75 -5.08 -16.49
C ALA A 119 -1.57 -4.16 -17.41
N PHE A 120 -0.95 -3.57 -18.44
CA PHE A 120 -1.67 -2.75 -19.43
C PHE A 120 -2.67 -3.56 -20.25
N LEU A 121 -2.27 -4.75 -20.72
CA LEU A 121 -3.14 -5.64 -21.48
C LEU A 121 -4.34 -6.11 -20.63
N LEU A 122 -4.08 -6.56 -19.41
CA LEU A 122 -5.14 -6.99 -18.51
C LEU A 122 -6.13 -5.86 -18.18
N ALA A 123 -5.64 -4.64 -17.93
CA ALA A 123 -6.50 -3.49 -17.68
C ALA A 123 -7.40 -3.19 -18.91
N TYR A 124 -6.85 -3.29 -20.12
CA TYR A 124 -7.62 -3.15 -21.36
C TYR A 124 -8.68 -4.25 -21.50
N GLU A 125 -8.31 -5.52 -21.30
CA GLU A 125 -9.23 -6.67 -21.36
C GLU A 125 -10.36 -6.58 -20.34
N LYS A 126 -10.08 -6.01 -19.15
CA LYS A 126 -11.05 -5.77 -18.08
C LYS A 126 -11.90 -4.49 -18.28
N GLY A 127 -11.75 -3.78 -19.40
CA GLY A 127 -12.53 -2.59 -19.71
C GLY A 127 -12.16 -1.33 -18.92
N CYS A 128 -11.01 -1.29 -18.27
CA CYS A 128 -10.53 -0.09 -17.60
C CYS A 128 -10.24 1.02 -18.62
N LYS A 129 -10.71 2.24 -18.34
CA LYS A 129 -10.53 3.42 -19.21
C LYS A 129 -9.18 4.12 -19.01
N GLY A 130 -8.39 3.69 -18.04
CA GLY A 130 -7.05 4.20 -17.76
C GLY A 130 -6.30 3.24 -16.85
N ILE A 131 -4.98 3.43 -16.75
CA ILE A 131 -4.13 2.66 -15.85
C ILE A 131 -2.95 3.53 -15.41
N THR A 132 -2.57 3.44 -14.13
CA THR A 132 -1.35 4.03 -13.58
C THR A 132 -0.50 2.93 -13.00
N VAL A 133 0.76 2.84 -13.43
CA VAL A 133 1.72 1.85 -12.91
C VAL A 133 2.80 2.56 -12.12
N PHE A 134 3.10 2.05 -10.94
CA PHE A 134 4.23 2.48 -10.12
C PHE A 134 5.09 1.27 -9.77
N ARG A 135 6.37 1.28 -10.18
CA ARG A 135 7.35 0.28 -9.77
C ARG A 135 8.19 0.84 -8.61
N TYR A 136 8.25 0.10 -7.51
CA TYR A 136 9.04 0.50 -6.35
C TYR A 136 10.51 0.77 -6.74
N GLY A 137 11.09 1.83 -6.20
CA GLY A 137 12.47 2.23 -6.50
C GLY A 137 12.69 2.86 -7.88
N SER A 138 11.66 3.10 -8.70
CA SER A 138 11.82 3.73 -10.03
C SER A 138 12.07 5.23 -9.98
N LYS A 139 11.74 5.90 -8.87
CA LYS A 139 11.98 7.33 -8.65
C LYS A 139 12.79 7.55 -7.37
N PRO A 140 13.85 8.38 -7.39
CA PRO A 140 14.50 8.82 -6.16
C PRO A 140 13.56 9.70 -5.35
N GLY A 141 13.62 9.61 -4.02
CA GLY A 141 12.83 10.47 -3.13
C GLY A 141 11.38 10.04 -2.92
N THR A 142 11.08 8.75 -2.98
CA THR A 142 9.80 8.22 -2.50
C THR A 142 9.61 8.65 -1.05
N LEU A 143 8.46 9.26 -0.72
CA LEU A 143 8.14 9.83 0.61
C LEU A 143 8.25 8.82 1.75
N VAL A 144 8.24 7.54 1.43
CA VAL A 144 8.35 6.42 2.38
C VAL A 144 9.52 5.55 1.95
N LYS A 145 10.58 5.55 2.73
CA LYS A 145 11.66 4.56 2.59
C LYS A 145 11.26 3.35 3.43
N LEU A 146 11.05 2.23 2.76
CA LEU A 146 10.88 0.92 3.38
C LEU A 146 12.17 0.16 3.17
N ASP A 147 12.70 -0.45 4.22
CA ASP A 147 14.01 -1.12 4.18
C ASP A 147 13.97 -2.42 3.37
N GLU A 148 12.77 -3.01 3.15
CA GLU A 148 12.59 -4.29 2.44
C GLU A 148 11.26 -4.32 1.68
N VAL A 149 11.27 -3.96 0.39
CA VAL A 149 10.18 -4.24 -0.55
C VAL A 149 10.72 -5.09 -1.71
N ASP A 150 10.81 -6.38 -1.49
CA ASP A 150 11.11 -7.40 -2.52
C ASP A 150 9.82 -8.06 -3.05
#